data_70fcf72c76f63c6fa5a3d3b86b102759
#
_entry.id   70fcf72c76f63c6fa5a3d3b86b102759
#
_cell.length_a   1.000
_cell.length_b   1.000
_cell.length_c   1.000
_cell.angle_alpha   90.00
_cell.angle_beta   90.00
_cell.angle_gamma   90.00
#
_symmetry.space_group_name_H-M   'P 1'
#
loop_
_entity.id
_entity.type
_entity.pdbx_description
1 polymer ?
#
loop_
_entity_poly.entity_id
_entity_poly.type
_entity_poly.pdbx_seq_one_letter_code
_entity_poly.pdbx_strand_id
1 'polypeptide(L)'
;TNINEGRGTDKPFKRFGAPWIDNAKLSNRLNELKMPGVEFKPVTYIPTDIDGMAINPTFKNKICKGIEIKIIDRDIYQSVQIGLNIISILRDEYPNKFVINDKRMISLLGVDELNIFNEMPIDLKTIFSNINFIETSKKYILYN
;
A
#
# COMPACT_ATOMS: atom_id res chain seq x y z
N THR A 1 -1.79 -9.22 4.27
CA THR A 1 -3.11 -8.92 3.67
C THR A 1 -3.51 -10.01 2.70
N ASN A 2 -4.77 -10.05 2.35
CA ASN A 2 -5.38 -10.98 1.39
C ASN A 2 -5.66 -10.34 0.03
N ILE A 3 -4.82 -9.43 -0.43
CA ILE A 3 -4.86 -8.86 -1.78
C ILE A 3 -3.64 -9.34 -2.59
N ASN A 4 -3.75 -9.32 -3.92
CA ASN A 4 -2.62 -9.52 -4.80
C ASN A 4 -1.85 -8.20 -4.94
N GLU A 5 -0.56 -8.24 -4.76
CA GLU A 5 0.36 -7.09 -4.82
C GLU A 5 1.04 -6.95 -6.20
N GLY A 6 0.36 -7.41 -7.24
CA GLY A 6 0.86 -7.37 -8.61
C GLY A 6 1.81 -8.51 -8.98
N ARG A 7 2.13 -9.42 -8.07
CA ARG A 7 2.88 -10.65 -8.40
C ARG A 7 2.10 -11.49 -9.39
N GLY A 8 2.80 -12.12 -10.30
CA GLY A 8 2.19 -12.85 -11.42
C GLY A 8 1.69 -11.94 -12.54
N THR A 9 2.21 -10.69 -12.62
CA THR A 9 1.97 -9.74 -13.71
C THR A 9 3.27 -9.08 -14.16
N ASP A 10 3.20 -8.30 -15.23
CA ASP A 10 4.30 -7.46 -15.74
C ASP A 10 4.68 -6.27 -14.82
N LYS A 11 3.87 -5.98 -13.80
CA LYS A 11 4.06 -4.84 -12.89
C LYS A 11 3.96 -5.24 -11.42
N PRO A 12 4.85 -6.15 -10.92
CA PRO A 12 4.86 -6.52 -9.50
C PRO A 12 5.11 -5.29 -8.62
N PHE A 13 4.39 -5.19 -7.51
CA PHE A 13 4.47 -4.11 -6.52
C PHE A 13 4.12 -2.70 -7.02
N LYS A 14 3.77 -2.56 -8.30
CA LYS A 14 3.26 -1.30 -8.88
C LYS A 14 1.74 -1.31 -9.03
N ARG A 15 1.10 -2.41 -8.75
CA ARG A 15 -0.36 -2.57 -8.71
C ARG A 15 -0.76 -3.49 -7.57
N PHE A 16 -1.99 -3.34 -7.13
CA PHE A 16 -2.61 -4.25 -6.19
C PHE A 16 -4.09 -4.44 -6.51
N GLY A 17 -4.66 -5.55 -6.09
CA GLY A 17 -6.07 -5.80 -6.37
C GLY A 17 -6.60 -7.14 -5.84
N ALA A 18 -7.91 -7.30 -6.01
CA ALA A 18 -8.63 -8.53 -5.69
C ALA A 18 -9.89 -8.65 -6.56
N PRO A 19 -10.50 -9.85 -6.67
CA PRO A 19 -11.73 -10.02 -7.42
C PRO A 19 -12.94 -9.22 -6.89
N TRP A 20 -12.91 -8.86 -5.62
CA TRP A 20 -14.00 -8.19 -4.92
C TRP A 20 -13.86 -6.66 -4.84
N ILE A 21 -12.81 -6.07 -5.39
CA ILE A 21 -12.60 -4.62 -5.40
C ILE A 21 -13.44 -3.96 -6.50
N ASP A 22 -14.02 -2.81 -6.19
CA ASP A 22 -14.49 -1.82 -7.18
C ASP A 22 -13.34 -0.85 -7.45
N ASN A 23 -12.63 -1.06 -8.54
CA ASN A 23 -11.43 -0.30 -8.85
C ASN A 23 -11.69 1.17 -9.22
N ALA A 24 -12.84 1.48 -9.80
CA ALA A 24 -13.21 2.85 -10.13
C ALA A 24 -13.48 3.66 -8.84
N LYS A 25 -14.31 3.11 -7.95
CA LYS A 25 -14.60 3.72 -6.65
C LYS A 25 -13.34 3.90 -5.82
N LEU A 26 -12.52 2.85 -5.72
CA LEU A 26 -11.28 2.88 -4.95
C LEU A 26 -10.27 3.91 -5.50
N SER A 27 -10.12 3.98 -6.83
CA SER A 27 -9.25 4.97 -7.48
C SER A 27 -9.66 6.39 -7.14
N ASN A 28 -10.96 6.70 -7.25
CA ASN A 28 -11.48 8.02 -6.91
C ASN A 28 -11.20 8.37 -5.45
N ARG A 29 -11.48 7.44 -4.53
CA ARG A 29 -11.28 7.64 -3.09
C ARG A 29 -9.82 7.89 -2.73
N LEU A 30 -8.88 7.16 -3.35
CA LEU A 30 -7.44 7.34 -3.15
C LEU A 30 -6.95 8.68 -3.70
N ASN A 31 -7.42 9.10 -4.88
CA ASN A 31 -7.02 10.37 -5.49
C ASN A 31 -7.62 11.59 -4.76
N GLU A 32 -8.78 11.46 -4.12
CA GLU A 32 -9.38 12.50 -3.27
C GLU A 32 -8.48 12.90 -2.09
N LEU A 33 -7.62 12.00 -1.61
CA LEU A 33 -6.65 12.30 -0.55
C LEU A 33 -5.52 13.24 -1.01
N LYS A 34 -5.37 13.46 -2.31
CA LYS A 34 -4.34 14.34 -2.91
C LYS A 34 -2.93 14.08 -2.36
N MET A 35 -2.61 12.80 -2.17
CA MET A 35 -1.30 12.39 -1.66
C MET A 35 -0.18 12.84 -2.62
N PRO A 36 0.91 13.45 -2.11
CA PRO A 36 1.94 14.03 -2.95
C PRO A 36 2.72 12.96 -3.72
N GLY A 37 3.09 13.29 -4.96
CA GLY A 37 3.97 12.47 -5.80
C GLY A 37 3.36 11.20 -6.37
N VAL A 38 2.04 10.96 -6.25
CA VAL A 38 1.38 9.75 -6.70
C VAL A 38 0.04 10.00 -7.38
N GLU A 39 -0.29 9.15 -8.35
CA GLU A 39 -1.58 9.04 -9.01
C GLU A 39 -2.04 7.58 -8.96
N PHE A 40 -3.32 7.34 -8.72
CA PHE A 40 -3.94 6.02 -8.64
C PHE A 40 -4.83 5.79 -9.85
N LYS A 41 -4.53 4.75 -10.65
CA LYS A 41 -5.30 4.40 -11.84
C LYS A 41 -6.04 3.09 -11.66
N PRO A 42 -7.33 3.02 -12.01
CA PRO A 42 -8.07 1.77 -11.97
C PRO A 42 -7.50 0.82 -13.03
N VAL A 43 -7.27 -0.44 -12.65
CA VAL A 43 -6.78 -1.50 -13.54
C VAL A 43 -7.55 -2.79 -13.34
N THR A 44 -7.54 -3.64 -14.37
CA THR A 44 -8.00 -5.02 -14.31
C THR A 44 -6.90 -5.92 -14.84
N TYR A 45 -6.60 -7.00 -14.14
CA TYR A 45 -5.53 -7.92 -14.51
C TYR A 45 -5.80 -9.34 -14.00
N ILE A 46 -5.06 -10.31 -14.51
CA ILE A 46 -5.12 -11.71 -14.08
C ILE A 46 -3.70 -12.12 -13.65
N PRO A 47 -3.48 -12.43 -12.38
CA PRO A 47 -2.21 -12.99 -11.92
C PRO A 47 -2.01 -14.39 -12.49
N THR A 48 -0.82 -14.69 -13.00
CA THR A 48 -0.42 -16.01 -13.51
C THR A 48 0.92 -16.43 -12.94
N ASP A 49 1.30 -17.69 -13.11
CA ASP A 49 2.69 -18.07 -12.83
C ASP A 49 3.63 -17.39 -13.82
N ILE A 50 4.76 -16.94 -13.30
CA ILE A 50 5.87 -16.42 -14.08
C ILE A 50 7.13 -17.11 -13.57
N ASP A 51 7.75 -17.92 -14.41
CA ASP A 51 8.93 -18.69 -14.07
C ASP A 51 10.04 -17.80 -13.51
N GLY A 52 10.63 -18.23 -12.40
CA GLY A 52 11.69 -17.50 -11.72
C GLY A 52 11.24 -16.22 -10.98
N MET A 53 9.98 -15.80 -11.09
CA MET A 53 9.48 -14.55 -10.48
C MET A 53 8.30 -14.75 -9.52
N ALA A 54 7.28 -15.50 -9.92
CA ALA A 54 6.08 -15.69 -9.11
C ALA A 54 5.45 -17.07 -9.39
N ILE A 55 5.47 -17.94 -8.39
CA ILE A 55 4.79 -19.23 -8.43
C ILE A 55 3.56 -19.15 -7.53
N ASN A 56 2.40 -19.52 -8.05
CA ASN A 56 1.12 -19.53 -7.34
C ASN A 56 0.79 -18.19 -6.66
N PRO A 57 0.76 -17.06 -7.41
CA PRO A 57 0.42 -15.76 -6.83
C PRO A 57 -1.01 -15.73 -6.28
N THR A 58 -1.26 -14.86 -5.31
CA THR A 58 -2.61 -14.65 -4.76
C THR A 58 -3.61 -14.36 -5.88
N PHE A 59 -4.74 -15.05 -5.89
CA PHE A 59 -5.77 -15.01 -6.95
C PHE A 59 -5.27 -15.44 -8.34
N LYS A 60 -4.33 -16.37 -8.43
CA LYS A 60 -3.88 -16.97 -9.69
C LYS A 60 -5.07 -17.35 -10.58
N ASN A 61 -5.01 -16.97 -11.86
CA ASN A 61 -6.00 -17.20 -12.90
C ASN A 61 -7.42 -16.61 -12.61
N LYS A 62 -7.52 -15.67 -11.66
CA LYS A 62 -8.77 -14.95 -11.40
C LYS A 62 -8.65 -13.49 -11.86
N ILE A 63 -9.75 -12.97 -12.38
CA ILE A 63 -9.82 -11.54 -12.71
C ILE A 63 -9.76 -10.74 -11.42
N CYS A 64 -8.72 -9.92 -11.27
CA CYS A 64 -8.57 -8.95 -10.19
C CYS A 64 -8.87 -7.55 -10.73
N LYS A 65 -9.71 -6.81 -10.02
CA LYS A 65 -9.86 -5.38 -10.16
C LYS A 65 -8.99 -4.70 -9.12
N GLY A 66 -8.34 -3.61 -9.45
CA GLY A 66 -7.41 -2.99 -8.51
C GLY A 66 -6.90 -1.64 -8.98
N ILE A 67 -5.78 -1.25 -8.41
CA ILE A 67 -5.15 0.05 -8.62
C ILE A 67 -3.74 -0.14 -9.13
N GLU A 68 -3.36 0.61 -10.16
CA GLU A 68 -1.96 0.86 -10.52
C GLU A 68 -1.49 2.13 -9.82
N ILE A 69 -0.37 2.03 -9.10
CA ILE A 69 0.29 3.14 -8.41
C ILE A 69 1.27 3.76 -9.38
N LYS A 70 1.01 5.00 -9.80
CA LYS A 70 1.88 5.77 -10.68
C LYS A 70 2.60 6.83 -9.87
N ILE A 71 3.89 6.65 -9.64
CA ILE A 71 4.73 7.68 -9.02
C ILE A 71 4.98 8.76 -10.07
N ILE A 72 4.54 9.98 -9.80
CA ILE A 72 4.67 11.15 -10.68
C ILE A 72 5.81 12.06 -10.24
N ASP A 73 6.15 12.07 -8.95
CA ASP A 73 7.28 12.80 -8.40
C ASP A 73 7.89 12.00 -7.25
N ARG A 74 9.16 11.60 -7.41
CA ARG A 74 9.87 10.75 -6.43
C ARG A 74 10.38 11.52 -5.22
N ASP A 75 10.61 12.80 -5.36
CA ASP A 75 11.24 13.61 -4.30
C ASP A 75 10.25 13.89 -3.17
N ILE A 76 8.96 13.93 -3.50
CA ILE A 76 7.87 14.15 -2.53
C ILE A 76 7.04 12.89 -2.23
N TYR A 77 7.34 11.75 -2.90
CA TYR A 77 6.62 10.49 -2.71
C TYR A 77 6.92 9.83 -1.36
N GLN A 78 5.92 9.73 -0.50
CA GLN A 78 6.04 9.14 0.83
C GLN A 78 5.45 7.73 0.87
N SER A 79 6.24 6.73 0.49
CA SER A 79 5.78 5.36 0.27
C SER A 79 5.08 4.73 1.49
N VAL A 80 5.60 4.92 2.69
CA VAL A 80 5.03 4.36 3.93
C VAL A 80 3.66 4.99 4.22
N GLN A 81 3.57 6.31 4.18
CA GLN A 81 2.32 7.03 4.41
C GLN A 81 1.24 6.66 3.39
N ILE A 82 1.62 6.59 2.12
CA ILE A 82 0.72 6.19 1.04
C ILE A 82 0.25 4.75 1.24
N GLY A 83 1.15 3.83 1.59
CA GLY A 83 0.80 2.44 1.88
C GLY A 83 -0.19 2.29 3.04
N LEU A 84 0.00 3.04 4.11
CA LEU A 84 -0.91 3.03 5.27
C LEU A 84 -2.29 3.60 4.91
N ASN A 85 -2.35 4.69 4.14
CA ASN A 85 -3.62 5.24 3.67
C ASN A 85 -4.37 4.28 2.74
N ILE A 86 -3.67 3.57 1.85
CA ILE A 86 -4.27 2.51 1.03
C ILE A 86 -4.89 1.41 1.91
N ILE A 87 -4.16 0.94 2.92
CA ILE A 87 -4.62 -0.11 3.83
C ILE A 87 -5.85 0.37 4.62
N SER A 88 -5.83 1.60 5.12
CA SER A 88 -6.96 2.17 5.87
C SER A 88 -8.21 2.26 5.00
N ILE A 89 -8.11 2.80 3.78
CA ILE A 89 -9.25 2.86 2.85
C ILE A 89 -9.78 1.47 2.50
N LEU A 90 -8.89 0.48 2.26
CA LEU A 90 -9.34 -0.89 1.98
C LEU A 90 -10.09 -1.51 3.17
N ARG A 91 -9.67 -1.22 4.38
CA ARG A 91 -10.32 -1.67 5.61
C ARG A 91 -11.71 -1.04 5.76
N ASP A 92 -11.83 0.27 5.49
CA ASP A 92 -13.10 1.00 5.58
C ASP A 92 -14.09 0.59 4.49
N GLU A 93 -13.63 0.47 3.25
CA GLU A 93 -14.50 0.18 2.10
C GLU A 93 -14.89 -1.31 2.01
N TYR A 94 -14.04 -2.21 2.56
CA TYR A 94 -14.23 -3.66 2.43
C TYR A 94 -14.08 -4.40 3.78
N PRO A 95 -14.77 -3.98 4.86
CA PRO A 95 -14.55 -4.51 6.22
C PRO A 95 -14.78 -6.02 6.34
N ASN A 96 -15.67 -6.59 5.51
CA ASN A 96 -15.98 -8.03 5.51
C ASN A 96 -15.17 -8.85 4.50
N LYS A 97 -14.27 -8.22 3.75
CA LYS A 97 -13.51 -8.87 2.66
C LYS A 97 -12.00 -8.66 2.81
N PHE A 98 -11.58 -7.49 3.26
CA PHE A 98 -10.17 -7.17 3.44
C PHE A 98 -9.68 -7.68 4.79
N VAL A 99 -8.57 -8.43 4.78
CA VAL A 99 -7.97 -9.01 5.98
C VAL A 99 -6.52 -8.56 6.12
N ILE A 100 -6.17 -8.07 7.30
CA ILE A 100 -4.80 -7.73 7.71
C ILE A 100 -4.31 -8.81 8.67
N ASN A 101 -3.03 -9.17 8.58
CA ASN A 101 -2.37 -9.93 9.62
C ASN A 101 -1.76 -8.92 10.60
N ASP A 102 -2.46 -8.67 11.71
CA ASP A 102 -2.13 -7.63 12.67
C ASP A 102 -0.74 -7.83 13.28
N LYS A 103 -0.41 -9.04 13.70
CA LYS A 103 0.92 -9.33 14.26
C LYS A 103 2.06 -9.00 13.30
N ARG A 104 1.89 -9.34 12.02
CA ARG A 104 2.89 -9.04 11.00
C ARG A 104 2.94 -7.54 10.68
N MET A 105 1.82 -6.86 10.69
CA MET A 105 1.75 -5.41 10.44
C MET A 105 2.42 -4.64 11.59
N ILE A 106 2.12 -4.96 12.83
CA ILE A 106 2.76 -4.42 14.04
C ILE A 106 4.28 -4.59 13.94
N SER A 107 4.74 -5.80 13.64
CA SER A 107 6.18 -6.09 13.50
C SER A 107 6.83 -5.30 12.36
N LEU A 108 6.16 -5.13 11.22
CA LEU A 108 6.70 -4.38 10.08
C LEU A 108 6.76 -2.88 10.31
N LEU A 109 5.80 -2.34 11.07
CA LEU A 109 5.73 -0.91 11.38
C LEU A 109 6.55 -0.53 12.61
N GLY A 110 6.93 -1.50 13.45
CA GLY A 110 7.65 -1.23 14.70
C GLY A 110 6.79 -0.48 15.72
N VAL A 111 5.49 -0.74 15.74
CA VAL A 111 4.51 -0.13 16.66
C VAL A 111 3.95 -1.20 17.59
N ASP A 112 3.45 -0.78 18.76
CA ASP A 112 2.86 -1.73 19.73
C ASP A 112 1.43 -2.10 19.38
N GLU A 113 0.70 -1.21 18.70
CA GLU A 113 -0.72 -1.36 18.36
C GLU A 113 -1.03 -0.80 16.96
N LEU A 114 -2.16 -1.24 16.37
CA LEU A 114 -2.64 -0.74 15.07
C LEU A 114 -3.65 0.41 15.19
N ASN A 115 -3.60 1.20 16.26
CA ASN A 115 -4.48 2.37 16.46
C ASN A 115 -4.30 3.46 15.38
N ILE A 116 -3.18 3.40 14.65
CA ILE A 116 -2.86 4.27 13.54
C ILE A 116 -3.90 4.28 12.41
N PHE A 117 -4.73 3.25 12.33
CA PHE A 117 -5.79 3.16 11.32
C PHE A 117 -7.12 3.77 11.76
N ASN A 118 -7.21 4.36 12.96
CA ASN A 118 -8.43 4.95 13.46
C ASN A 118 -8.65 6.37 12.93
N GLU A 119 -7.62 7.00 12.36
CA GLU A 119 -7.66 8.35 11.82
C GLU A 119 -7.34 8.37 10.31
N MET A 120 -8.02 9.23 9.57
CA MET A 120 -7.81 9.41 8.13
C MET A 120 -7.77 10.91 7.78
N PRO A 121 -6.84 11.36 6.93
CA PRO A 121 -5.69 10.63 6.40
C PRO A 121 -4.66 10.31 7.49
N ILE A 122 -3.98 9.17 7.35
CA ILE A 122 -2.91 8.81 8.29
C ILE A 122 -1.74 9.77 8.13
N ASP A 123 -1.31 10.40 9.21
CA ASP A 123 -0.10 11.23 9.26
C ASP A 123 1.03 10.50 10.03
N LEU A 124 2.10 10.21 9.31
CA LEU A 124 3.29 9.57 9.90
C LEU A 124 3.93 10.40 11.02
N LYS A 125 3.82 11.72 10.99
CA LYS A 125 4.35 12.57 12.05
C LYS A 125 3.68 12.28 13.39
N THR A 126 2.38 11.99 13.38
CA THR A 126 1.64 11.61 14.58
C THR A 126 2.07 10.24 15.11
N ILE A 127 2.32 9.29 14.19
CA ILE A 127 2.71 7.91 14.53
C ILE A 127 4.14 7.86 15.09
N PHE A 128 5.05 8.60 14.46
CA PHE A 128 6.49 8.58 14.76
C PHE A 128 6.97 9.85 15.45
N SER A 129 6.09 10.62 16.10
CA SER A 129 6.41 11.88 16.78
C SER A 129 7.52 11.75 17.83
N ASN A 130 7.69 10.57 18.40
CA ASN A 130 8.72 10.29 19.41
C ASN A 130 10.04 9.76 18.82
N ILE A 131 10.11 9.52 17.50
CA ILE A 131 11.30 8.95 16.85
C ILE A 131 12.09 10.08 16.22
N ASN A 132 13.08 10.61 16.94
CA ASN A 132 14.05 11.59 16.41
C ASN A 132 15.09 10.90 15.50
N PHE A 133 14.60 10.02 14.61
CA PHE A 133 15.44 9.22 13.72
C PHE A 133 16.23 10.11 12.75
N ILE A 134 15.59 11.13 12.18
CA ILE A 134 16.23 12.04 11.21
C ILE A 134 17.43 12.76 11.83
N GLU A 135 17.29 13.27 13.05
CA GLU A 135 18.42 13.93 13.75
C GLU A 135 19.49 12.93 14.19
N THR A 136 19.05 11.77 14.69
CA THR A 136 19.99 10.72 15.11
C THR A 136 20.75 10.15 13.92
N SER A 137 20.11 9.99 12.75
CA SER A 137 20.73 9.43 11.55
C SER A 137 21.69 10.40 10.86
N LYS A 138 21.52 11.72 10.98
CA LYS A 138 22.41 12.73 10.35
C LYS A 138 23.90 12.48 10.62
N LYS A 139 24.25 12.05 11.83
CA LYS A 139 25.64 11.73 12.21
C LYS A 139 26.23 10.48 11.54
N TYR A 140 25.38 9.65 10.93
CA TYR A 140 25.79 8.42 10.25
C TYR A 140 25.67 8.51 8.72
N ILE A 141 25.14 9.62 8.19
CA ILE A 141 25.04 9.85 6.75
C ILE A 141 26.44 10.23 6.24
N LEU A 142 27.00 9.37 5.38
CA LEU A 142 28.33 9.56 4.80
C LEU A 142 28.33 10.42 3.52
N TYR A 143 27.17 10.66 2.94
CA TYR A 143 26.98 11.41 1.69
C TYR A 143 25.83 12.39 1.85
N ASN A 144 26.01 13.62 1.37
CA ASN A 144 24.97 14.65 1.26
C ASN A 144 24.29 14.56 -0.09
#